data_b50c2ffa25f55f208de66c7a3f959245
#
_entry.id   b50c2ffa25f55f208de66c7a3f959245
#
_cell.length_a   1.000
_cell.length_b   1.000
_cell.length_c   1.000
_cell.angle_alpha   90.00
_cell.angle_beta   90.00
_cell.angle_gamma   90.00
#
_symmetry.space_group_name_H-M   'P 1'
#
loop_
_entity.id
_entity.type
_entity.pdbx_description
1 polymer ?
#
loop_
_entity_poly.entity_id
_entity_poly.type
_entity_poly.pdbx_seq_one_letter_code
_entity_poly.pdbx_strand_id
1 'polypeptide(L)'
;MAQAATATKDIPFLWEGKDKKGNRVTGKSLASSEQALRTDLRRQGVVPTRIKKQSSAFRSGAKPTPEDIAIFFRQLATMLTAGIPLVQAFEIVGTGHEKPSVQKLILDIKQQIEGGSTLHEAFAKHPLYFDDLSVNLVEAGEQAGALETLLDKIATYKEKTEAVKKKIKKALFYPTAVLAVAVIVTVLVCWRRRLPMSKPLTPPGLNDVPVTDSPE
;
A
#
# COMPACT_ATOMS: atom_id res chain seq x y z
N MET A 1 13.48 6.01 -47.26
CA MET A 1 12.18 5.73 -46.64
C MET A 1 12.46 5.15 -45.28
N ALA A 2 12.38 5.98 -44.24
CA ALA A 2 12.62 5.57 -42.84
C ALA A 2 11.31 5.00 -42.27
N GLN A 3 11.30 3.69 -41.98
CA GLN A 3 10.20 3.05 -41.26
C GLN A 3 10.24 3.54 -39.81
N ALA A 4 9.25 4.31 -39.44
CA ALA A 4 8.98 4.66 -38.04
C ALA A 4 8.74 3.36 -37.27
N ALA A 5 9.67 2.98 -36.39
CA ALA A 5 9.51 1.93 -35.43
C ALA A 5 8.43 2.38 -34.43
N THR A 6 7.21 1.93 -34.61
CA THR A 6 6.15 2.02 -33.61
C THR A 6 6.63 1.29 -32.37
N ALA A 7 6.94 2.01 -31.31
CA ALA A 7 7.27 1.45 -30.01
C ALA A 7 6.04 0.65 -29.52
N THR A 8 6.02 -0.63 -29.80
CA THR A 8 5.01 -1.56 -29.31
C THR A 8 5.20 -1.67 -27.80
N LYS A 9 4.22 -1.20 -27.05
CA LYS A 9 4.21 -1.22 -25.60
C LYS A 9 4.20 -2.68 -25.11
N ASP A 10 5.37 -3.18 -24.73
CA ASP A 10 5.53 -4.54 -24.22
C ASP A 10 4.71 -4.74 -22.95
N ILE A 11 3.83 -5.73 -22.99
CA ILE A 11 2.93 -6.08 -21.90
C ILE A 11 3.52 -7.29 -21.18
N PRO A 12 3.66 -7.25 -19.85
CA PRO A 12 4.11 -8.42 -19.10
C PRO A 12 2.99 -9.46 -19.00
N PHE A 13 3.35 -10.70 -19.34
CA PHE A 13 2.51 -11.87 -19.22
C PHE A 13 3.11 -12.85 -18.23
N LEU A 14 2.26 -13.45 -17.41
CA LEU A 14 2.56 -14.63 -16.61
C LEU A 14 2.09 -15.85 -17.42
N TRP A 15 3.00 -16.78 -17.65
CA TRP A 15 2.66 -17.99 -18.39
C TRP A 15 3.03 -19.25 -17.61
N GLU A 16 2.26 -20.26 -17.88
CA GLU A 16 2.40 -21.59 -17.33
C GLU A 16 2.32 -22.57 -18.50
N GLY A 17 3.28 -23.45 -18.63
CA GLY A 17 3.37 -24.39 -19.73
C GLY A 17 4.03 -25.71 -19.34
N LYS A 18 4.15 -26.62 -20.30
CA LYS A 18 4.87 -27.88 -20.17
C LYS A 18 6.08 -27.87 -21.12
N ASP A 19 7.23 -28.25 -20.60
CA ASP A 19 8.44 -28.48 -21.38
C ASP A 19 8.32 -29.78 -22.19
N LYS A 20 9.22 -29.98 -23.15
CA LYS A 20 9.31 -31.22 -23.99
C LYS A 20 9.36 -32.51 -23.16
N LYS A 21 9.82 -32.42 -21.90
CA LYS A 21 9.87 -33.54 -20.92
C LYS A 21 8.56 -33.72 -20.10
N GLY A 22 7.52 -32.89 -20.36
CA GLY A 22 6.26 -32.94 -19.65
C GLY A 22 6.25 -32.21 -18.29
N ASN A 23 7.37 -31.64 -17.88
CA ASN A 23 7.47 -30.90 -16.62
C ASN A 23 6.73 -29.57 -16.70
N ARG A 24 6.08 -29.17 -15.61
CA ARG A 24 5.40 -27.88 -15.49
C ARG A 24 6.43 -26.77 -15.29
N VAL A 25 6.44 -25.82 -16.18
CA VAL A 25 7.32 -24.65 -16.14
C VAL A 25 6.46 -23.40 -16.07
N THR A 26 6.83 -22.45 -15.22
CA THR A 26 6.16 -21.16 -15.10
C THR A 26 7.17 -20.03 -15.28
N GLY A 27 6.75 -18.94 -15.91
CA GLY A 27 7.65 -17.81 -16.14
C GLY A 27 6.92 -16.50 -16.37
N LYS A 28 7.72 -15.44 -16.46
CA LYS A 28 7.26 -14.09 -16.83
C LYS A 28 8.00 -13.70 -18.12
N SER A 29 7.26 -13.18 -19.10
CA SER A 29 7.84 -12.67 -20.33
C SER A 29 7.12 -11.42 -20.78
N LEU A 30 7.87 -10.51 -21.42
CA LEU A 30 7.34 -9.32 -22.06
C LEU A 30 6.99 -9.66 -23.51
N ALA A 31 5.81 -9.29 -23.95
CA ALA A 31 5.40 -9.46 -25.34
C ALA A 31 4.39 -8.39 -25.76
N SER A 32 4.35 -8.09 -27.04
CA SER A 32 3.38 -7.13 -27.61
C SER A 32 1.95 -7.66 -27.60
N SER A 33 1.78 -8.99 -27.65
CA SER A 33 0.49 -9.67 -27.63
C SER A 33 0.59 -11.08 -27.04
N GLU A 34 -0.55 -11.64 -26.63
CA GLU A 34 -0.63 -13.03 -26.16
C GLU A 34 -0.22 -14.02 -27.25
N GLN A 35 -0.56 -13.72 -28.52
CA GLN A 35 -0.22 -14.56 -29.64
C GLN A 35 1.28 -14.58 -29.96
N ALA A 36 1.94 -13.40 -29.85
CA ALA A 36 3.39 -13.29 -29.99
C ALA A 36 4.09 -14.14 -28.93
N LEU A 37 3.65 -14.02 -27.68
CA LEU A 37 4.19 -14.82 -26.57
C LEU A 37 4.01 -16.33 -26.79
N ARG A 38 2.86 -16.77 -27.29
CA ARG A 38 2.61 -18.17 -27.58
C ARG A 38 3.57 -18.71 -28.65
N THR A 39 3.87 -17.90 -29.66
CA THR A 39 4.80 -18.27 -30.74
C THR A 39 6.22 -18.39 -30.20
N ASP A 40 6.66 -17.45 -29.35
CA ASP A 40 8.00 -17.45 -28.76
C ASP A 40 8.19 -18.61 -27.78
N LEU A 41 7.21 -18.92 -26.95
CA LEU A 41 7.26 -20.08 -26.06
C LEU A 41 7.32 -21.40 -26.81
N ARG A 42 6.56 -21.52 -27.89
CA ARG A 42 6.64 -22.73 -28.77
C ARG A 42 8.00 -22.87 -29.45
N ARG A 43 8.63 -21.78 -29.88
CA ARG A 43 10.00 -21.77 -30.39
C ARG A 43 11.01 -22.26 -29.35
N GLN A 44 10.80 -21.91 -28.07
CA GLN A 44 11.61 -22.37 -26.92
C GLN A 44 11.28 -23.82 -26.50
N GLY A 45 10.32 -24.48 -27.17
CA GLY A 45 9.94 -25.85 -26.87
C GLY A 45 8.98 -26.01 -25.69
N VAL A 46 8.36 -24.91 -25.24
CA VAL A 46 7.39 -24.90 -24.15
C VAL A 46 5.97 -24.79 -24.77
N VAL A 47 5.10 -25.71 -24.38
CA VAL A 47 3.67 -25.64 -24.75
C VAL A 47 2.92 -24.86 -23.66
N PRO A 48 2.48 -23.61 -23.93
CA PRO A 48 1.78 -22.82 -22.92
C PRO A 48 0.38 -23.40 -22.66
N THR A 49 0.11 -23.72 -21.40
CA THR A 49 -1.19 -24.22 -20.94
C THR A 49 -2.08 -23.06 -20.48
N ARG A 50 -1.49 -22.04 -19.86
CA ARG A 50 -2.22 -20.87 -19.36
C ARG A 50 -1.38 -19.62 -19.53
N ILE A 51 -1.95 -18.60 -20.15
CA ILE A 51 -1.33 -17.27 -20.27
C ILE A 51 -2.28 -16.28 -19.57
N LYS A 52 -1.75 -15.51 -18.64
CA LYS A 52 -2.47 -14.42 -18.01
C LYS A 52 -1.74 -13.12 -18.29
N LYS A 53 -2.44 -12.15 -18.86
CA LYS A 53 -1.95 -10.77 -18.92
C LYS A 53 -1.79 -10.28 -17.48
N GLN A 54 -0.56 -9.92 -17.11
CA GLN A 54 -0.33 -9.28 -15.82
C GLN A 54 -0.93 -7.88 -15.93
N SER A 55 -2.09 -7.66 -15.31
CA SER A 55 -2.72 -6.35 -15.30
C SER A 55 -1.75 -5.36 -14.60
N SER A 56 -1.70 -4.12 -15.09
CA SER A 56 -0.84 -3.08 -14.53
C SER A 56 -1.16 -2.79 -13.05
N ALA A 57 -2.32 -3.22 -12.57
CA ALA A 57 -2.70 -3.18 -11.15
C ALA A 57 -1.78 -4.01 -10.25
N PHE A 58 -1.12 -5.05 -10.76
CA PHE A 58 -0.13 -5.84 -10.01
C PHE A 58 1.28 -5.20 -10.03
N ARG A 59 1.51 -4.22 -10.94
CA ARG A 59 2.70 -3.35 -10.94
C ARG A 59 2.52 -2.09 -10.08
N SER A 60 1.28 -1.80 -9.67
CA SER A 60 1.02 -0.80 -8.65
C SER A 60 1.38 -1.43 -7.31
N GLY A 61 2.67 -1.45 -7.00
CA GLY A 61 3.16 -1.70 -5.64
C GLY A 61 2.35 -0.83 -4.67
N ALA A 62 2.32 -1.20 -3.40
CA ALA A 62 1.67 -0.40 -2.37
C ALA A 62 1.98 1.09 -2.58
N LYS A 63 0.97 1.94 -2.49
CA LYS A 63 1.16 3.39 -2.66
C LYS A 63 2.29 3.88 -1.77
N PRO A 64 3.08 4.89 -2.20
CA PRO A 64 4.07 5.52 -1.34
C PRO A 64 3.46 5.93 -0.01
N THR A 65 4.06 5.52 1.09
CA THR A 65 3.63 5.91 2.43
C THR A 65 4.38 7.15 2.88
N PRO A 66 3.85 7.93 3.85
CA PRO A 66 4.58 9.06 4.43
C PRO A 66 5.95 8.66 5.01
N GLU A 67 6.09 7.42 5.49
CA GLU A 67 7.35 6.87 5.96
C GLU A 67 8.37 6.70 4.82
N ASP A 68 7.93 6.21 3.66
CA ASP A 68 8.79 6.08 2.48
C ASP A 68 9.31 7.45 2.02
N ILE A 69 8.46 8.48 2.11
CA ILE A 69 8.84 9.86 1.77
C ILE A 69 9.84 10.43 2.79
N ALA A 70 9.68 10.13 4.09
CA ALA A 70 10.65 10.54 5.10
C ALA A 70 12.03 9.89 4.86
N ILE A 71 12.04 8.59 4.55
CA ILE A 71 13.26 7.85 4.19
C ILE A 71 13.91 8.44 2.93
N PHE A 72 13.11 8.73 1.91
CA PHE A 72 13.58 9.38 0.68
C PHE A 72 14.30 10.71 0.97
N PHE A 73 13.68 11.61 1.77
CA PHE A 73 14.32 12.87 2.15
C PHE A 73 15.63 12.67 2.91
N ARG A 74 15.68 11.68 3.83
CA ARG A 74 16.89 11.34 4.58
C ARG A 74 18.01 10.86 3.65
N GLN A 75 17.70 9.97 2.74
CA GLN A 75 18.67 9.45 1.77
C GLN A 75 19.18 10.56 0.85
N LEU A 76 18.27 11.38 0.33
CA LEU A 76 18.61 12.50 -0.54
C LEU A 76 19.52 13.50 0.18
N ALA A 77 19.17 13.93 1.39
CA ALA A 77 19.99 14.81 2.22
C ALA A 77 21.40 14.25 2.44
N THR A 78 21.50 12.97 2.79
CA THR A 78 22.79 12.28 3.00
C THR A 78 23.64 12.26 1.74
N MET A 79 23.04 12.00 0.57
CA MET A 79 23.73 12.00 -0.71
C MET A 79 24.27 13.38 -1.08
N LEU A 80 23.46 14.44 -0.89
CA LEU A 80 23.88 15.81 -1.15
C LEU A 80 24.97 16.29 -0.18
N THR A 81 24.87 15.93 1.10
CA THR A 81 25.93 16.21 2.09
C THR A 81 27.24 15.52 1.73
N ALA A 82 27.18 14.33 1.10
CA ALA A 82 28.35 13.65 0.55
C ALA A 82 28.89 14.25 -0.76
N GLY A 83 28.27 15.34 -1.25
CA GLY A 83 28.68 16.04 -2.48
C GLY A 83 28.22 15.36 -3.77
N ILE A 84 27.29 14.42 -3.71
CA ILE A 84 26.76 13.77 -4.90
C ILE A 84 25.81 14.75 -5.62
N PRO A 85 25.95 14.94 -6.94
CA PRO A 85 25.06 15.79 -7.71
C PRO A 85 23.60 15.38 -7.58
N LEU A 86 22.69 16.36 -7.53
CA LEU A 86 21.26 16.16 -7.29
C LEU A 86 20.63 15.09 -8.19
N VAL A 87 20.84 15.19 -9.51
CA VAL A 87 20.28 14.23 -10.48
C VAL A 87 20.78 12.80 -10.24
N GLN A 88 22.07 12.66 -9.92
CA GLN A 88 22.67 11.36 -9.60
C GLN A 88 22.13 10.81 -8.28
N ALA A 89 21.93 11.64 -7.28
CA ALA A 89 21.33 11.25 -6.01
C ALA A 89 19.89 10.70 -6.23
N PHE A 90 19.10 11.34 -7.04
CA PHE A 90 17.76 10.86 -7.43
C PHE A 90 17.81 9.51 -8.15
N GLU A 91 18.78 9.28 -9.04
CA GLU A 91 18.95 8.00 -9.72
C GLU A 91 19.25 6.88 -8.73
N ILE A 92 20.23 7.10 -7.84
CA ILE A 92 20.64 6.09 -6.84
C ILE A 92 19.50 5.78 -5.89
N VAL A 93 18.84 6.80 -5.33
CA VAL A 93 17.73 6.59 -4.38
C VAL A 93 16.52 5.98 -5.08
N GLY A 94 16.21 6.42 -6.31
CA GLY A 94 15.08 5.91 -7.08
C GLY A 94 15.26 4.44 -7.46
N THR A 95 16.41 4.06 -7.97
CA THR A 95 16.67 2.66 -8.37
C THR A 95 16.86 1.74 -7.18
N GLY A 96 17.37 2.24 -6.06
CA GLY A 96 17.62 1.46 -4.84
C GLY A 96 16.39 1.23 -3.96
N HIS A 97 15.26 1.87 -4.24
CA HIS A 97 14.08 1.73 -3.39
C HIS A 97 13.33 0.41 -3.64
N GLU A 98 12.87 -0.27 -2.57
CA GLU A 98 12.19 -1.58 -2.67
C GLU A 98 10.81 -1.51 -3.35
N LYS A 99 10.08 -0.40 -3.16
CA LYS A 99 8.71 -0.25 -3.66
C LYS A 99 8.68 0.35 -5.06
N PRO A 100 8.17 -0.37 -6.08
CA PRO A 100 8.12 0.12 -7.46
C PRO A 100 7.33 1.43 -7.64
N SER A 101 6.34 1.69 -6.78
CA SER A 101 5.57 2.94 -6.82
C SER A 101 6.39 4.14 -6.37
N VAL A 102 7.27 3.95 -5.39
CA VAL A 102 8.20 4.98 -4.91
C VAL A 102 9.31 5.20 -5.94
N GLN A 103 9.89 4.13 -6.49
CA GLN A 103 10.85 4.22 -7.60
C GLN A 103 10.29 5.08 -8.74
N LYS A 104 9.05 4.76 -9.18
CA LYS A 104 8.41 5.51 -10.25
C LYS A 104 8.25 6.99 -9.92
N LEU A 105 7.82 7.31 -8.69
CA LEU A 105 7.67 8.70 -8.23
C LEU A 105 9.00 9.44 -8.26
N ILE A 106 10.06 8.84 -7.71
CA ILE A 106 11.39 9.46 -7.64
C ILE A 106 11.99 9.66 -9.04
N LEU A 107 11.86 8.67 -9.93
CA LEU A 107 12.37 8.75 -11.29
C LEU A 107 11.56 9.74 -12.16
N ASP A 108 10.26 9.91 -11.90
CA ASP A 108 9.44 10.92 -12.54
C ASP A 108 9.90 12.35 -12.15
N ILE A 109 10.17 12.57 -10.87
CA ILE A 109 10.73 13.83 -10.37
C ILE A 109 12.12 14.08 -10.97
N LYS A 110 13.00 13.05 -11.02
CA LYS A 110 14.30 13.14 -11.66
C LYS A 110 14.17 13.61 -13.11
N GLN A 111 13.27 13.00 -13.88
CA GLN A 111 13.06 13.37 -15.29
C GLN A 111 12.60 14.82 -15.45
N GLN A 112 11.81 15.35 -14.52
CA GLN A 112 11.39 16.75 -14.52
C GLN A 112 12.57 17.69 -14.26
N ILE A 113 13.45 17.35 -13.31
CA ILE A 113 14.67 18.13 -13.03
C ILE A 113 15.62 18.09 -14.21
N GLU A 114 15.82 16.96 -14.87
CA GLU A 114 16.59 16.82 -16.10
C GLU A 114 16.00 17.65 -17.26
N GLY A 115 14.66 17.80 -17.26
CA GLY A 115 13.94 18.66 -18.19
C GLY A 115 14.03 20.17 -17.90
N GLY A 116 14.76 20.57 -16.84
CA GLY A 116 14.99 21.96 -16.48
C GLY A 116 14.02 22.54 -15.45
N SER A 117 13.11 21.73 -14.87
CA SER A 117 12.29 22.18 -13.74
C SER A 117 13.13 22.28 -12.47
N THR A 118 12.81 23.22 -11.60
CA THR A 118 13.41 23.30 -10.26
C THR A 118 12.89 22.14 -9.38
N LEU A 119 13.59 21.84 -8.30
CA LEU A 119 13.20 20.75 -7.39
C LEU A 119 11.85 21.04 -6.70
N HIS A 120 11.64 22.28 -6.25
CA HIS A 120 10.38 22.67 -5.62
C HIS A 120 9.20 22.57 -6.60
N GLU A 121 9.37 22.97 -7.88
CA GLU A 121 8.33 22.80 -8.92
C GLU A 121 8.01 21.33 -9.18
N ALA A 122 9.04 20.48 -9.24
CA ALA A 122 8.86 19.06 -9.44
C ALA A 122 8.10 18.42 -8.25
N PHE A 123 8.37 18.84 -7.01
CA PHE A 123 7.63 18.37 -5.82
C PHE A 123 6.20 18.91 -5.79
N ALA A 124 5.97 20.16 -6.18
CA ALA A 124 4.64 20.78 -6.22
C ALA A 124 3.66 20.04 -7.14
N LYS A 125 4.15 19.36 -8.18
CA LYS A 125 3.31 18.52 -9.06
C LYS A 125 2.80 17.24 -8.38
N HIS A 126 3.31 16.91 -7.19
CA HIS A 126 2.93 15.70 -6.43
C HIS A 126 2.40 16.02 -5.02
N PRO A 127 1.30 16.80 -4.88
CA PRO A 127 0.81 17.29 -3.57
C PRO A 127 0.32 16.18 -2.63
N LEU A 128 0.06 14.97 -3.15
CA LEU A 128 -0.29 13.81 -2.34
C LEU A 128 0.87 13.29 -1.46
N TYR A 129 2.10 13.60 -1.84
CA TYR A 129 3.32 13.09 -1.19
C TYR A 129 4.15 14.19 -0.55
N PHE A 130 4.13 15.38 -1.13
CA PHE A 130 4.89 16.54 -0.68
C PHE A 130 3.93 17.64 -0.24
N ASP A 131 3.93 17.96 1.03
CA ASP A 131 3.14 19.04 1.61
C ASP A 131 3.74 20.41 1.30
N ASP A 132 2.93 21.45 1.34
CA ASP A 132 3.31 22.82 1.03
C ASP A 132 4.51 23.29 1.86
N LEU A 133 4.59 22.86 3.13
CA LEU A 133 5.74 23.18 3.98
C LEU A 133 7.04 22.61 3.41
N SER A 134 7.02 21.35 2.96
CA SER A 134 8.21 20.73 2.35
C SER A 134 8.60 21.42 1.04
N VAL A 135 7.63 21.78 0.21
CA VAL A 135 7.87 22.48 -1.07
C VAL A 135 8.50 23.83 -0.82
N ASN A 136 7.93 24.64 0.09
CA ASN A 136 8.45 25.97 0.42
C ASN A 136 9.85 25.93 1.06
N LEU A 137 10.13 24.91 1.89
CA LEU A 137 11.47 24.74 2.46
C LEU A 137 12.50 24.34 1.40
N VAL A 138 12.11 23.52 0.42
CA VAL A 138 12.97 23.16 -0.71
C VAL A 138 13.24 24.37 -1.58
N GLU A 139 12.23 25.19 -1.89
CA GLU A 139 12.38 26.45 -2.62
C GLU A 139 13.39 27.38 -1.94
N ALA A 140 13.22 27.60 -0.62
CA ALA A 140 14.15 28.40 0.16
C ALA A 140 15.59 27.83 0.14
N GLY A 141 15.72 26.49 0.13
CA GLY A 141 17.00 25.79 0.02
C GLY A 141 17.68 25.96 -1.32
N GLU A 142 16.92 25.91 -2.40
CA GLU A 142 17.41 26.15 -3.76
C GLU A 142 17.90 27.59 -3.91
N GLN A 143 17.12 28.56 -3.44
CA GLN A 143 17.46 29.98 -3.50
C GLN A 143 18.69 30.34 -2.65
N ALA A 144 18.83 29.71 -1.48
CA ALA A 144 19.96 29.94 -0.57
C ALA A 144 21.21 29.12 -0.88
N GLY A 145 21.14 28.14 -1.81
CA GLY A 145 22.22 27.18 -2.06
C GLY A 145 22.54 26.26 -0.87
N ALA A 146 21.58 26.08 0.04
CA ALA A 146 21.71 25.27 1.28
C ALA A 146 20.72 24.11 1.29
N LEU A 147 20.52 23.49 0.12
CA LEU A 147 19.50 22.47 -0.10
C LEU A 147 19.70 21.24 0.82
N GLU A 148 20.96 20.77 1.01
CA GLU A 148 21.29 19.65 1.87
C GLU A 148 20.85 19.88 3.32
N THR A 149 21.08 21.08 3.86
CA THR A 149 20.70 21.42 5.24
C THR A 149 19.18 21.45 5.43
N LEU A 150 18.44 21.98 4.45
CA LEU A 150 17.00 22.08 4.53
C LEU A 150 16.31 20.71 4.30
N LEU A 151 16.84 19.89 3.40
CA LEU A 151 16.36 18.52 3.20
C LEU A 151 16.57 17.67 4.46
N ASP A 152 17.68 17.82 5.19
CA ASP A 152 17.88 17.13 6.47
C ASP A 152 16.87 17.58 7.52
N LYS A 153 16.54 18.87 7.59
CA LYS A 153 15.48 19.38 8.47
C LYS A 153 14.10 18.81 8.10
N ILE A 154 13.78 18.75 6.81
CA ILE A 154 12.52 18.15 6.31
C ILE A 154 12.46 16.67 6.69
N ALA A 155 13.55 15.91 6.47
CA ALA A 155 13.63 14.51 6.84
C ALA A 155 13.36 14.31 8.34
N THR A 156 14.05 15.08 9.17
CA THR A 156 13.89 15.04 10.63
C THR A 156 12.45 15.39 11.07
N TYR A 157 11.84 16.39 10.47
CA TYR A 157 10.45 16.78 10.74
C TYR A 157 9.48 15.64 10.36
N LYS A 158 9.64 15.07 9.17
CA LYS A 158 8.80 13.96 8.68
C LYS A 158 8.94 12.71 9.56
N GLU A 159 10.17 12.32 9.91
CA GLU A 159 10.44 11.18 10.80
C GLU A 159 9.78 11.36 12.18
N LYS A 160 9.94 12.54 12.79
CA LYS A 160 9.29 12.86 14.09
C LYS A 160 7.77 12.80 13.98
N THR A 161 7.20 13.38 12.94
CA THR A 161 5.75 13.38 12.72
C THR A 161 5.21 11.96 12.58
N GLU A 162 5.86 11.10 11.80
CA GLU A 162 5.46 9.71 11.64
C GLU A 162 5.66 8.89 12.94
N ALA A 163 6.73 9.15 13.70
CA ALA A 163 6.92 8.51 15.01
C ALA A 163 5.80 8.87 15.99
N VAL A 164 5.35 10.12 16.02
CA VAL A 164 4.22 10.56 16.86
C VAL A 164 2.92 9.91 16.41
N LYS A 165 2.62 9.92 15.11
CA LYS A 165 1.43 9.24 14.55
C LYS A 165 1.40 7.75 14.89
N LYS A 166 2.54 7.04 14.79
CA LYS A 166 2.66 5.63 15.18
C LYS A 166 2.39 5.42 16.67
N LYS A 167 2.90 6.31 17.53
CA LYS A 167 2.64 6.27 18.99
C LYS A 167 1.15 6.47 19.32
N ILE A 168 0.51 7.47 18.69
CA ILE A 168 -0.93 7.73 18.86
C ILE A 168 -1.75 6.54 18.39
N LYS A 169 -1.45 5.97 17.22
CA LYS A 169 -2.17 4.80 16.69
C LYS A 169 -2.06 3.59 17.63
N LYS A 170 -0.89 3.35 18.21
CA LYS A 170 -0.70 2.29 19.23
C LYS A 170 -1.48 2.56 20.50
N ALA A 171 -1.49 3.81 20.99
CA ALA A 171 -2.23 4.19 22.19
C ALA A 171 -3.74 4.06 22.02
N LEU A 172 -4.29 4.36 20.85
CA LEU A 172 -5.71 4.25 20.53
C LEU A 172 -6.18 2.81 20.33
N PHE A 173 -5.27 1.87 20.14
CA PHE A 173 -5.62 0.45 19.94
C PHE A 173 -6.34 -0.14 21.14
N TYR A 174 -5.86 0.15 22.38
CA TYR A 174 -6.45 -0.38 23.60
C TYR A 174 -7.89 0.11 23.85
N PRO A 175 -8.19 1.43 23.85
CA PRO A 175 -9.56 1.92 23.99
C PRO A 175 -10.51 1.37 22.93
N THR A 176 -10.05 1.25 21.67
CA THR A 176 -10.88 0.73 20.58
C THR A 176 -11.22 -0.75 20.80
N ALA A 177 -10.27 -1.56 21.26
CA ALA A 177 -10.49 -2.96 21.57
C ALA A 177 -11.50 -3.14 22.71
N VAL A 178 -11.38 -2.35 23.79
CA VAL A 178 -12.30 -2.39 24.94
C VAL A 178 -13.72 -2.00 24.51
N LEU A 179 -13.88 -0.92 23.74
CA LEU A 179 -15.18 -0.49 23.22
C LEU A 179 -15.81 -1.55 22.31
N ALA A 180 -15.02 -2.18 21.44
CA ALA A 180 -15.51 -3.26 20.57
C ALA A 180 -16.06 -4.44 21.39
N VAL A 181 -15.33 -4.88 22.41
CA VAL A 181 -15.78 -5.96 23.31
C VAL A 181 -17.06 -5.55 24.05
N ALA A 182 -17.11 -4.33 24.62
CA ALA A 182 -18.29 -3.83 25.32
C ALA A 182 -19.54 -3.82 24.39
N VAL A 183 -19.40 -3.36 23.15
CA VAL A 183 -20.49 -3.37 22.16
C VAL A 183 -20.93 -4.81 21.86
N ILE A 184 -19.99 -5.73 21.61
CA ILE A 184 -20.31 -7.12 21.34
C ILE A 184 -21.09 -7.76 22.50
N VAL A 185 -20.61 -7.57 23.73
CA VAL A 185 -21.28 -8.11 24.94
C VAL A 185 -22.68 -7.53 25.08
N THR A 186 -22.84 -6.21 24.91
CA THR A 186 -24.15 -5.56 25.01
C THR A 186 -25.14 -6.10 23.94
N VAL A 187 -24.68 -6.23 22.71
CA VAL A 187 -25.51 -6.79 21.62
C VAL A 187 -25.92 -8.25 21.93
N LEU A 188 -24.99 -9.07 22.39
CA LEU A 188 -25.28 -10.47 22.77
C LEU A 188 -26.28 -10.56 23.91
N VAL A 189 -26.14 -9.74 24.94
CA VAL A 189 -27.07 -9.69 26.07
C VAL A 189 -28.47 -9.23 25.64
N CYS A 190 -28.54 -8.17 24.80
CA CYS A 190 -29.81 -7.70 24.24
C CYS A 190 -30.47 -8.77 23.34
N TRP A 191 -29.67 -9.49 22.55
CA TRP A 191 -30.18 -10.56 21.68
C TRP A 191 -30.68 -11.74 22.50
N ARG A 192 -29.97 -12.14 23.56
CA ARG A 192 -30.38 -13.22 24.48
C ARG A 192 -31.63 -12.85 25.26
N ARG A 193 -31.84 -11.56 25.62
CA ARG A 193 -33.08 -11.09 26.26
C ARG A 193 -34.31 -11.10 25.31
N ARG A 194 -34.08 -11.01 23.99
CA ARG A 194 -35.16 -11.11 22.99
C ARG A 194 -35.66 -12.55 22.74
N LEU A 195 -34.95 -13.57 23.23
CA LEU A 195 -35.48 -14.91 23.25
C LEU A 195 -36.52 -14.97 24.39
N PRO A 196 -37.81 -15.15 24.11
CA PRO A 196 -38.83 -15.19 25.16
C PRO A 196 -38.54 -16.39 26.04
N MET A 197 -38.24 -16.13 27.31
CA MET A 197 -38.35 -17.18 28.35
C MET A 197 -39.82 -17.47 28.54
N SER A 198 -40.40 -18.22 27.62
CA SER A 198 -41.70 -18.85 27.77
C SER A 198 -41.55 -20.15 28.61
N LYS A 199 -41.42 -19.99 29.92
CA LYS A 199 -41.92 -20.97 30.85
C LYS A 199 -42.42 -20.19 32.07
N PRO A 200 -43.77 -20.02 32.24
CA PRO A 200 -44.30 -19.69 33.53
C PRO A 200 -43.99 -20.86 34.45
N LEU A 201 -43.25 -20.60 35.52
CA LEU A 201 -43.21 -21.49 36.68
C LEU A 201 -44.61 -21.46 37.29
N THR A 202 -45.47 -22.36 36.86
CA THR A 202 -46.65 -22.75 37.64
C THR A 202 -46.13 -23.44 38.89
N PRO A 203 -46.39 -22.93 40.09
CA PRO A 203 -46.07 -23.66 41.31
C PRO A 203 -46.93 -24.93 41.35
N PRO A 204 -46.34 -26.11 41.63
CA PRO A 204 -47.14 -27.30 41.80
C PRO A 204 -47.93 -27.22 43.12
N GLY A 205 -49.22 -27.46 43.05
CA GLY A 205 -49.99 -27.89 44.21
C GLY A 205 -50.81 -26.82 44.93
N LEU A 206 -51.93 -26.39 44.33
CA LEU A 206 -53.01 -25.78 45.10
C LEU A 206 -54.40 -26.40 44.76
N ASN A 207 -54.44 -27.61 44.25
CA ASN A 207 -55.72 -28.32 43.94
C ASN A 207 -55.99 -29.54 44.79
N ASP A 208 -55.21 -29.77 45.87
CA ASP A 208 -55.47 -30.90 46.77
C ASP A 208 -55.68 -30.39 48.21
N VAL A 209 -56.70 -29.56 48.37
CA VAL A 209 -57.29 -29.40 49.69
C VAL A 209 -58.64 -30.15 49.72
N PRO A 210 -58.72 -31.27 50.38
CA PRO A 210 -60.06 -31.96 50.53
C PRO A 210 -60.92 -31.07 51.42
N VAL A 211 -62.09 -30.70 50.90
CA VAL A 211 -63.16 -30.11 51.69
C VAL A 211 -63.68 -31.20 52.61
N THR A 212 -63.33 -31.11 53.90
CA THR A 212 -63.95 -31.90 54.94
C THR A 212 -65.32 -31.33 55.25
N ASP A 213 -66.35 -31.97 54.74
CA ASP A 213 -67.71 -31.86 55.30
C ASP A 213 -67.67 -32.20 56.76
N SER A 214 -68.13 -31.30 57.60
CA SER A 214 -68.51 -31.61 58.96
C SER A 214 -70.04 -31.42 59.08
N PRO A 215 -70.75 -32.43 59.53
CA PRO A 215 -72.16 -32.33 59.83
C PRO A 215 -72.36 -31.77 61.22
N GLU A 216 -73.49 -31.10 61.40
CA GLU A 216 -74.21 -30.59 62.57
C GLU A 216 -73.90 -29.13 62.99
#